data_a41d9cb6bc5a71a6b0dee50ab4913e00
#
_entry.id   a41d9cb6bc5a71a6b0dee50ab4913e00
#
_cell.length_a   1.000
_cell.length_b   1.000
_cell.length_c   1.000
_cell.angle_alpha   90.00
_cell.angle_beta   90.00
_cell.angle_gamma   90.00
#
_symmetry.space_group_name_H-M   'P 1'
#
loop_
_entity.id
_entity.type
_entity.pdbx_description
1 polymer ?
#
loop_
_entity_poly.entity_id
_entity_poly.type
_entity_poly.pdbx_seq_one_letter_code
_entity_poly.pdbx_strand_id
1 'polypeptide(L)'
;MKIIIQFILLIFLGLFLNVEKSLSQEKIKIGLIVPLSGEYKEIGESIVNSTRLAINKIDNSQIEILPRDTKSNPEITLRVSKKLHELGVRIIIGPVFNKNLIYLEELNDVIFLSLTNKITNNPKNVISAGINAMSQINTIIKFQELYEIKRSIFLIPNSDFKNEIEEAISKTKIKLKDTFIYDTDPTLLTAQIEKLTRYHQRKQR
;
A
#
# COMPACT_ATOMS: atom_id res chain seq x y z
N MET A 1 -37.75 -8.35 -62.10
CA MET A 1 -37.73 -7.26 -61.06
C MET A 1 -37.87 -7.81 -59.64
N LYS A 2 -38.86 -8.67 -59.32
CA LYS A 2 -39.01 -9.23 -57.97
C LYS A 2 -37.82 -10.05 -57.46
N ILE A 3 -37.18 -10.85 -58.27
CA ILE A 3 -36.00 -11.69 -57.91
C ILE A 3 -34.80 -10.85 -57.53
N ILE A 4 -34.57 -9.72 -58.21
CA ILE A 4 -33.45 -8.82 -57.98
C ILE A 4 -33.64 -8.12 -56.62
N ILE A 5 -34.90 -7.72 -56.29
CA ILE A 5 -35.23 -7.11 -55.01
C ILE A 5 -35.02 -8.09 -53.84
N GLN A 6 -35.39 -9.35 -54.03
CA GLN A 6 -35.15 -10.38 -53.02
C GLN A 6 -33.67 -10.64 -52.78
N PHE A 7 -32.84 -10.62 -53.85
CA PHE A 7 -31.38 -10.78 -53.69
C PHE A 7 -30.73 -9.60 -52.98
N ILE A 8 -31.14 -8.38 -53.28
CA ILE A 8 -30.70 -7.17 -52.59
C ILE A 8 -31.10 -7.20 -51.09
N LEU A 9 -32.33 -7.64 -50.80
CA LEU A 9 -32.80 -7.76 -49.42
C LEU A 9 -32.02 -8.81 -48.63
N LEU A 10 -31.63 -9.93 -49.25
CA LEU A 10 -30.83 -11.00 -48.66
C LEU A 10 -29.39 -10.52 -48.36
N ILE A 11 -28.81 -9.76 -49.28
CA ILE A 11 -27.47 -9.16 -49.07
C ILE A 11 -27.52 -8.12 -47.94
N PHE A 12 -28.56 -7.31 -47.89
CA PHE A 12 -28.74 -6.32 -46.83
C PHE A 12 -28.96 -6.97 -45.45
N LEU A 13 -29.70 -8.06 -45.38
CA LEU A 13 -29.91 -8.85 -44.18
C LEU A 13 -28.60 -9.54 -43.75
N GLY A 14 -27.79 -10.02 -44.67
CA GLY A 14 -26.46 -10.60 -44.41
C GLY A 14 -25.44 -9.60 -43.86
N LEU A 15 -25.53 -8.35 -44.26
CA LEU A 15 -24.70 -7.27 -43.74
C LEU A 15 -25.05 -6.88 -42.29
N PHE A 16 -26.32 -6.97 -41.89
CA PHE A 16 -26.77 -6.73 -40.55
C PHE A 16 -26.42 -7.87 -39.54
N LEU A 17 -26.21 -9.09 -40.04
CA LEU A 17 -25.87 -10.23 -39.18
C LEU A 17 -24.38 -10.26 -38.79
N ASN A 18 -23.51 -9.48 -39.44
CA ASN A 18 -22.10 -9.37 -39.14
C ASN A 18 -21.76 -8.18 -38.24
N VAL A 19 -22.73 -7.62 -37.51
CA VAL A 19 -22.41 -6.77 -36.34
C VAL A 19 -21.91 -7.72 -35.27
N GLU A 20 -20.63 -8.13 -35.37
CA GLU A 20 -19.93 -8.69 -34.23
C GLU A 20 -20.15 -7.70 -33.09
N LYS A 21 -20.89 -8.11 -32.08
CA LYS A 21 -20.83 -7.49 -30.76
C LYS A 21 -19.36 -7.61 -30.36
N SER A 22 -18.57 -6.57 -30.63
CA SER A 22 -17.33 -6.36 -29.93
C SER A 22 -17.73 -6.32 -28.47
N LEU A 23 -17.69 -7.49 -27.80
CA LEU A 23 -17.77 -7.59 -26.37
C LEU A 23 -16.56 -6.82 -25.89
N SER A 24 -16.75 -5.52 -25.70
CA SER A 24 -15.78 -4.70 -24.97
C SER A 24 -15.62 -5.38 -23.62
N GLN A 25 -14.58 -6.18 -23.51
CA GLN A 25 -14.26 -6.88 -22.27
C GLN A 25 -14.07 -5.81 -21.20
N GLU A 26 -14.98 -5.79 -20.23
CA GLU A 26 -14.99 -4.75 -19.21
C GLU A 26 -13.67 -4.77 -18.46
N LYS A 27 -12.94 -3.66 -18.51
CA LYS A 27 -11.63 -3.54 -17.86
C LYS A 27 -11.79 -3.56 -16.35
N ILE A 28 -10.94 -4.29 -15.68
CA ILE A 28 -10.80 -4.26 -14.23
C ILE A 28 -10.14 -2.93 -13.85
N LYS A 29 -10.95 -2.00 -13.33
CA LYS A 29 -10.49 -0.69 -12.91
C LYS A 29 -9.97 -0.74 -11.48
N ILE A 30 -8.73 -0.33 -11.28
CA ILE A 30 -8.08 -0.22 -9.97
C ILE A 30 -7.73 1.25 -9.73
N GLY A 31 -8.19 1.81 -8.63
CA GLY A 31 -7.81 3.15 -8.20
C GLY A 31 -6.39 3.17 -7.64
N LEU A 32 -5.67 4.25 -7.86
CA LEU A 32 -4.37 4.51 -7.23
C LEU A 32 -4.41 5.91 -6.61
N ILE A 33 -4.50 5.99 -5.28
CA ILE A 33 -4.60 7.26 -4.57
C ILE A 33 -3.30 7.56 -3.80
N VAL A 34 -2.56 8.54 -4.30
CA VAL A 34 -1.23 8.91 -3.81
C VAL A 34 -1.05 10.42 -3.85
N PRO A 35 -0.11 11.01 -3.09
CA PRO A 35 0.20 12.44 -3.20
C PRO A 35 0.95 12.71 -4.51
N LEU A 36 0.31 13.37 -5.47
CA LEU A 36 0.94 13.77 -6.74
C LEU A 36 1.30 15.26 -6.78
N SER A 37 1.03 15.97 -5.68
CA SER A 37 1.39 17.37 -5.48
C SER A 37 1.76 17.64 -4.03
N GLY A 38 2.41 18.80 -3.78
CA GLY A 38 2.88 19.21 -2.45
C GLY A 38 4.16 18.51 -2.01
N GLU A 39 4.42 18.53 -0.71
CA GLU A 39 5.67 18.07 -0.08
C GLU A 39 6.04 16.61 -0.41
N TYR A 40 5.03 15.73 -0.52
CA TYR A 40 5.24 14.29 -0.71
C TYR A 40 5.06 13.84 -2.16
N LYS A 41 5.13 14.77 -3.13
CA LYS A 41 4.95 14.49 -4.55
C LYS A 41 5.88 13.39 -5.07
N GLU A 42 7.15 13.44 -4.71
CA GLU A 42 8.16 12.47 -5.15
C GLU A 42 7.82 11.03 -4.73
N ILE A 43 7.25 10.86 -3.53
CA ILE A 43 6.77 9.55 -3.05
C ILE A 43 5.63 9.07 -3.94
N GLY A 44 4.67 9.93 -4.24
CA GLY A 44 3.54 9.60 -5.10
C GLY A 44 3.96 9.22 -6.52
N GLU A 45 4.86 9.99 -7.13
CA GLU A 45 5.41 9.71 -8.45
C GLU A 45 6.18 8.38 -8.50
N SER A 46 6.98 8.09 -7.47
CA SER A 46 7.67 6.81 -7.33
C SER A 46 6.69 5.63 -7.28
N ILE A 47 5.59 5.75 -6.54
CA ILE A 47 4.55 4.71 -6.46
C ILE A 47 3.84 4.53 -7.81
N VAL A 48 3.50 5.61 -8.52
CA VAL A 48 2.91 5.55 -9.87
C VAL A 48 3.84 4.83 -10.83
N ASN A 49 5.13 5.16 -10.82
CA ASN A 49 6.12 4.52 -11.69
C ASN A 49 6.29 3.03 -11.35
N SER A 50 6.34 2.69 -10.07
CA SER A 50 6.41 1.29 -9.62
C SER A 50 5.17 0.49 -10.03
N THR A 51 3.98 1.10 -9.90
CA THR A 51 2.72 0.49 -10.32
C THR A 51 2.71 0.27 -11.83
N ARG A 52 3.18 1.24 -12.62
CA ARG A 52 3.28 1.12 -14.08
C ARG A 52 4.23 -0.01 -14.49
N LEU A 53 5.39 -0.13 -13.84
CA LEU A 53 6.32 -1.23 -14.08
C LEU A 53 5.71 -2.59 -13.73
N ALA A 54 4.97 -2.68 -12.63
CA ALA A 54 4.28 -3.91 -12.24
C ALA A 54 3.22 -4.33 -13.26
N ILE A 55 2.39 -3.39 -13.73
CA ILE A 55 1.37 -3.65 -14.76
C ILE A 55 2.00 -4.08 -16.08
N ASN A 56 3.07 -3.42 -16.51
CA ASN A 56 3.79 -3.82 -17.71
C ASN A 56 4.35 -5.25 -17.60
N LYS A 57 4.81 -5.65 -16.40
CA LYS A 57 5.30 -7.00 -16.16
C LYS A 57 4.18 -8.05 -16.14
N ILE A 58 2.99 -7.68 -15.68
CA ILE A 58 1.80 -8.56 -15.68
C ILE A 58 1.30 -8.79 -17.12
N ASP A 59 1.52 -7.81 -17.99
CA ASP A 59 1.11 -7.83 -19.42
C ASP A 59 -0.37 -8.21 -19.62
N ASN A 60 -1.25 -7.64 -18.80
CA ASN A 60 -2.69 -7.86 -18.88
C ASN A 60 -3.42 -6.58 -19.28
N SER A 61 -3.86 -6.52 -20.53
CA SER A 61 -4.59 -5.37 -21.09
C SER A 61 -5.97 -5.11 -20.46
N GLN A 62 -6.47 -6.05 -19.68
CA GLN A 62 -7.75 -5.90 -18.98
C GLN A 62 -7.65 -5.05 -17.71
N ILE A 63 -6.44 -4.79 -17.19
CA ILE A 63 -6.24 -3.99 -15.99
C ILE A 63 -6.03 -2.52 -16.38
N GLU A 64 -6.83 -1.65 -15.78
CA GLU A 64 -6.72 -0.20 -15.93
C GLU A 64 -6.45 0.45 -14.57
N ILE A 65 -5.34 1.18 -14.45
CA ILE A 65 -4.98 1.92 -13.24
C ILE A 65 -5.42 3.38 -13.38
N LEU A 66 -6.17 3.86 -12.38
CA LEU A 66 -6.71 5.22 -12.34
C LEU A 66 -6.04 6.03 -11.21
N PRO A 67 -4.94 6.74 -11.49
CA PRO A 67 -4.24 7.53 -10.47
C PRO A 67 -5.05 8.79 -10.11
N ARG A 68 -5.03 9.16 -8.81
CA ARG A 68 -5.63 10.38 -8.27
C ARG A 68 -4.73 10.99 -7.21
N ASP A 69 -4.67 12.31 -7.22
CA ASP A 69 -3.91 13.09 -6.26
C ASP A 69 -4.68 13.27 -4.95
N THR A 70 -4.11 12.80 -3.84
CA THR A 70 -4.67 12.98 -2.50
C THR A 70 -4.21 14.27 -1.83
N LYS A 71 -3.17 14.91 -2.33
CA LYS A 71 -2.50 16.07 -1.70
C LYS A 71 -2.13 15.82 -0.22
N SER A 72 -1.99 14.55 0.19
CA SER A 72 -1.81 14.12 1.59
C SER A 72 -2.88 14.66 2.55
N ASN A 73 -4.09 14.93 2.05
CA ASN A 73 -5.21 15.51 2.78
C ASN A 73 -6.36 14.50 2.89
N PRO A 74 -6.93 14.26 4.09
CA PRO A 74 -8.00 13.26 4.30
C PRO A 74 -9.28 13.53 3.51
N GLU A 75 -9.76 14.79 3.48
CA GLU A 75 -11.00 15.16 2.78
C GLU A 75 -10.84 15.00 1.26
N ILE A 76 -9.66 15.39 0.73
CA ILE A 76 -9.35 15.20 -0.69
C ILE A 76 -9.27 13.72 -1.00
N THR A 77 -8.64 12.91 -0.12
CA THR A 77 -8.55 11.46 -0.26
C THR A 77 -9.94 10.82 -0.37
N LEU A 78 -10.85 11.15 0.54
CA LEU A 78 -12.24 10.68 0.46
C LEU A 78 -12.92 11.12 -0.84
N ARG A 79 -12.80 12.39 -1.20
CA ARG A 79 -13.45 12.95 -2.40
C ARG A 79 -12.99 12.27 -3.69
N VAL A 80 -11.68 12.00 -3.84
CA VAL A 80 -11.17 11.33 -5.04
C VAL A 80 -11.54 9.84 -5.04
N SER A 81 -11.63 9.21 -3.86
CA SER A 81 -12.10 7.83 -3.70
C SER A 81 -13.57 7.69 -4.10
N LYS A 82 -14.45 8.64 -3.70
CA LYS A 82 -15.86 8.68 -4.15
C LYS A 82 -15.96 8.79 -5.67
N LYS A 83 -15.16 9.65 -6.29
CA LYS A 83 -15.13 9.75 -7.76
C LYS A 83 -14.67 8.46 -8.45
N LEU A 84 -13.70 7.75 -7.88
CA LEU A 84 -13.28 6.45 -8.39
C LEU A 84 -14.39 5.41 -8.23
N HIS A 85 -15.07 5.41 -7.11
CA HIS A 85 -16.22 4.54 -6.84
C HIS A 85 -17.35 4.74 -7.87
N GLU A 86 -17.67 6.00 -8.20
CA GLU A 86 -18.66 6.35 -9.25
C GLU A 86 -18.25 5.81 -10.65
N LEU A 87 -16.95 5.65 -10.91
CA LEU A 87 -16.42 5.04 -12.13
C LEU A 87 -16.42 3.49 -12.09
N GLY A 88 -17.00 2.89 -11.05
CA GLY A 88 -17.08 1.44 -10.88
C GLY A 88 -15.86 0.80 -10.19
N VAL A 89 -14.92 1.60 -9.67
CA VAL A 89 -13.77 1.09 -8.93
C VAL A 89 -14.20 0.51 -7.59
N ARG A 90 -13.73 -0.70 -7.28
CA ARG A 90 -13.97 -1.39 -6.00
C ARG A 90 -12.70 -1.76 -5.25
N ILE A 91 -11.55 -1.63 -5.90
CA ILE A 91 -10.24 -1.84 -5.30
C ILE A 91 -9.41 -0.59 -5.52
N ILE A 92 -8.87 -0.04 -4.44
CA ILE A 92 -8.04 1.16 -4.47
C ILE A 92 -6.72 0.88 -3.76
N ILE A 93 -5.60 1.11 -4.43
CA ILE A 93 -4.25 1.08 -3.87
C ILE A 93 -3.95 2.45 -3.26
N GLY A 94 -3.52 2.48 -2.02
CA GLY A 94 -3.37 3.68 -1.22
C GLY A 94 -4.47 3.82 -0.16
N PRO A 95 -4.45 4.91 0.60
CA PRO A 95 -3.46 6.00 0.59
C PRO A 95 -2.11 5.59 1.22
N VAL A 96 -1.13 6.49 1.13
CA VAL A 96 0.22 6.28 1.68
C VAL A 96 0.25 6.51 3.19
N PHE A 97 -0.40 7.57 3.66
CA PHE A 97 -0.33 8.00 5.04
C PHE A 97 -1.56 7.61 5.86
N ASN A 98 -1.33 7.13 7.08
CA ASN A 98 -2.38 6.70 7.99
C ASN A 98 -3.45 7.78 8.26
N LYS A 99 -3.05 9.05 8.39
CA LYS A 99 -3.99 10.17 8.60
C LYS A 99 -5.06 10.28 7.51
N ASN A 100 -4.81 9.76 6.33
CA ASN A 100 -5.73 9.83 5.20
C ASN A 100 -6.78 8.69 5.21
N LEU A 101 -6.74 7.79 6.20
CA LEU A 101 -7.69 6.68 6.33
C LEU A 101 -9.01 7.08 7.02
N ILE A 102 -9.00 8.19 7.75
CA ILE A 102 -10.02 8.57 8.75
C ILE A 102 -11.46 8.58 8.23
N TYR A 103 -11.69 8.84 6.94
CA TYR A 103 -13.04 8.91 6.36
C TYR A 103 -13.36 7.75 5.40
N LEU A 104 -12.44 6.83 5.16
CA LEU A 104 -12.60 5.81 4.13
C LEU A 104 -13.64 4.74 4.46
N GLU A 105 -14.05 4.62 5.73
CA GLU A 105 -15.13 3.72 6.16
C GLU A 105 -16.48 4.08 5.53
N GLU A 106 -16.66 5.34 5.06
CA GLU A 106 -17.86 5.75 4.32
C GLU A 106 -18.06 4.97 3.01
N LEU A 107 -16.98 4.41 2.44
CA LEU A 107 -17.00 3.61 1.21
C LEU A 107 -16.86 2.12 1.53
N ASN A 108 -17.83 1.57 2.24
CA ASN A 108 -17.77 0.22 2.81
C ASN A 108 -17.73 -0.92 1.77
N ASP A 109 -18.09 -0.66 0.52
CA ASP A 109 -18.04 -1.59 -0.63
C ASP A 109 -16.75 -1.41 -1.47
N VAL A 110 -15.80 -0.57 -1.02
CA VAL A 110 -14.48 -0.38 -1.62
C VAL A 110 -13.43 -0.95 -0.69
N ILE A 111 -12.53 -1.77 -1.22
CA ILE A 111 -11.37 -2.29 -0.50
C ILE A 111 -10.18 -1.37 -0.77
N PHE A 112 -9.57 -0.85 0.30
CA PHE A 112 -8.36 -0.05 0.23
C PHE A 112 -7.14 -0.88 0.62
N LEU A 113 -6.18 -1.00 -0.29
CA LEU A 113 -4.85 -1.56 -0.02
C LEU A 113 -3.92 -0.41 0.38
N SER A 114 -4.00 0.00 1.64
CA SER A 114 -3.22 1.14 2.15
C SER A 114 -1.74 0.81 2.23
N LEU A 115 -0.90 1.74 1.79
CA LEU A 115 0.56 1.62 1.85
C LEU A 115 1.14 2.08 3.20
N THR A 116 0.28 2.41 4.17
CA THR A 116 0.72 2.77 5.52
C THR A 116 1.37 1.59 6.25
N ASN A 117 2.35 1.91 7.07
CA ASN A 117 2.97 0.95 7.99
C ASN A 117 2.17 0.75 9.30
N LYS A 118 1.15 1.57 9.56
CA LYS A 118 0.31 1.50 10.75
C LYS A 118 -0.86 0.53 10.54
N ILE A 119 -1.06 -0.39 11.47
CA ILE A 119 -2.08 -1.46 11.38
C ILE A 119 -3.16 -1.36 12.47
N THR A 120 -3.01 -0.44 13.41
CA THR A 120 -3.95 -0.26 14.52
C THR A 120 -5.05 0.75 14.15
N ASN A 121 -6.29 0.46 14.57
CA ASN A 121 -7.45 1.34 14.38
C ASN A 121 -7.75 1.71 12.92
N ASN A 122 -7.47 0.83 11.98
CA ASN A 122 -7.82 1.04 10.58
C ASN A 122 -9.32 0.76 10.36
N PRO A 123 -9.97 1.48 9.42
CA PRO A 123 -11.31 1.13 8.95
C PRO A 123 -11.39 -0.33 8.49
N LYS A 124 -12.55 -0.97 8.62
CA LYS A 124 -12.74 -2.40 8.31
C LYS A 124 -12.48 -2.76 6.84
N ASN A 125 -12.67 -1.82 5.95
CA ASN A 125 -12.44 -1.95 4.51
C ASN A 125 -11.01 -1.58 4.08
N VAL A 126 -10.09 -1.37 5.04
CA VAL A 126 -8.68 -1.05 4.81
C VAL A 126 -7.79 -2.22 5.19
N ILE A 127 -7.01 -2.70 4.22
CA ILE A 127 -5.95 -3.69 4.41
C ILE A 127 -4.61 -2.96 4.34
N SER A 128 -3.82 -3.03 5.41
CA SER A 128 -2.46 -2.47 5.40
C SER A 128 -1.53 -3.38 4.60
N ALA A 129 -1.02 -2.86 3.48
CA ALA A 129 -0.04 -3.51 2.62
C ALA A 129 1.39 -2.96 2.83
N GLY A 130 1.56 -1.99 3.72
CA GLY A 130 2.87 -1.43 4.07
C GLY A 130 3.69 -2.36 4.97
N ILE A 131 5.01 -2.08 5.03
CA ILE A 131 5.92 -2.79 5.95
C ILE A 131 5.69 -2.25 7.36
N ASN A 132 5.00 -3.01 8.19
CA ASN A 132 4.67 -2.66 9.57
C ASN A 132 5.67 -3.27 10.58
N ALA A 133 5.58 -2.87 11.85
CA ALA A 133 6.47 -3.36 12.91
C ALA A 133 6.44 -4.89 13.04
N MET A 134 5.25 -5.50 12.95
CA MET A 134 5.10 -6.96 13.05
C MET A 134 5.84 -7.70 11.93
N SER A 135 5.73 -7.23 10.67
CA SER A 135 6.43 -7.85 9.53
C SER A 135 7.95 -7.72 9.65
N GLN A 136 8.44 -6.58 10.16
CA GLN A 136 9.86 -6.36 10.44
C GLN A 136 10.37 -7.32 11.53
N ILE A 137 9.67 -7.41 12.66
CA ILE A 137 10.05 -8.32 13.76
C ILE A 137 10.04 -9.78 13.30
N ASN A 138 9.02 -10.20 12.55
CA ASN A 138 8.97 -11.57 12.00
C ASN A 138 10.14 -11.86 11.05
N THR A 139 10.58 -10.86 10.27
CA THR A 139 11.77 -11.00 9.42
C THR A 139 13.03 -11.16 10.25
N ILE A 140 13.17 -10.39 11.34
CA ILE A 140 14.31 -10.51 12.26
C ILE A 140 14.31 -11.88 12.96
N ILE A 141 13.15 -12.40 13.35
CA ILE A 141 13.03 -13.76 13.92
C ILE A 141 13.55 -14.81 12.94
N LYS A 142 13.11 -14.76 11.68
CA LYS A 142 13.61 -15.67 10.64
C LYS A 142 15.11 -15.57 10.44
N PHE A 143 15.66 -14.36 10.50
CA PHE A 143 17.10 -14.12 10.42
C PHE A 143 17.83 -14.70 11.63
N GLN A 144 17.29 -14.52 12.86
CA GLN A 144 17.85 -15.14 14.06
C GLN A 144 17.87 -16.68 13.98
N GLU A 145 16.81 -17.26 13.42
CA GLU A 145 16.72 -18.71 13.23
C GLU A 145 17.74 -19.21 12.21
N LEU A 146 17.82 -18.55 11.05
CA LEU A 146 18.72 -18.91 9.95
C LEU A 146 20.20 -18.88 10.35
N TYR A 147 20.59 -17.89 11.15
CA TYR A 147 21.99 -17.67 11.57
C TYR A 147 22.26 -18.12 13.01
N GLU A 148 21.34 -18.86 13.62
CA GLU A 148 21.46 -19.39 15.00
C GLU A 148 21.77 -18.30 16.04
N ILE A 149 21.28 -17.08 15.82
CA ILE A 149 21.48 -15.95 16.73
C ILE A 149 20.66 -16.19 18.01
N LYS A 150 21.36 -16.32 19.13
CA LYS A 150 20.72 -16.64 20.41
C LYS A 150 19.94 -15.49 21.00
N ARG A 151 20.39 -14.26 20.84
CA ARG A 151 19.77 -13.03 21.39
C ARG A 151 20.21 -11.78 20.62
N SER A 152 19.28 -10.83 20.46
CA SER A 152 19.53 -9.53 19.83
C SER A 152 19.26 -8.38 20.80
N ILE A 153 19.83 -7.24 20.51
CA ILE A 153 19.53 -5.98 21.20
C ILE A 153 18.80 -5.10 20.20
N PHE A 154 17.69 -4.53 20.62
CA PHE A 154 16.94 -3.58 19.80
C PHE A 154 17.24 -2.16 20.20
N LEU A 155 17.53 -1.34 19.19
CA LEU A 155 17.59 0.12 19.30
C LEU A 155 16.28 0.66 18.72
N ILE A 156 15.44 1.24 19.56
CA ILE A 156 14.12 1.74 19.18
C ILE A 156 14.15 3.27 19.24
N PRO A 157 13.86 3.96 18.12
CA PRO A 157 13.77 5.42 18.15
C PRO A 157 12.59 5.88 19.01
N ASN A 158 12.80 6.93 19.78
CA ASN A 158 11.73 7.60 20.52
C ASN A 158 10.87 8.44 19.56
N SER A 159 9.97 7.78 18.87
CA SER A 159 9.09 8.35 17.84
C SER A 159 7.67 7.79 17.99
N ASP A 160 6.73 8.31 17.22
CA ASP A 160 5.34 7.83 17.21
C ASP A 160 5.22 6.33 16.86
N PHE A 161 6.25 5.76 16.21
CA PHE A 161 6.29 4.35 15.82
C PHE A 161 6.79 3.40 16.94
N LYS A 162 7.30 3.96 18.05
CA LYS A 162 7.85 3.19 19.18
C LYS A 162 6.85 2.18 19.74
N ASN A 163 5.64 2.65 20.04
CA ASN A 163 4.60 1.81 20.65
C ASN A 163 4.23 0.61 19.78
N GLU A 164 4.23 0.78 18.46
CA GLU A 164 3.95 -0.31 17.52
C GLU A 164 5.08 -1.35 17.50
N ILE A 165 6.34 -0.92 17.63
CA ILE A 165 7.48 -1.82 17.74
C ILE A 165 7.41 -2.59 19.06
N GLU A 166 7.16 -1.93 20.19
CA GLU A 166 7.04 -2.56 21.51
C GLU A 166 5.88 -3.56 21.54
N GLU A 167 4.75 -3.22 20.94
CA GLU A 167 3.61 -4.14 20.80
C GLU A 167 3.96 -5.35 19.93
N ALA A 168 4.64 -5.15 18.80
CA ALA A 168 5.08 -6.24 17.92
C ALA A 168 6.09 -7.16 18.64
N ILE A 169 7.01 -6.61 19.41
CA ILE A 169 7.94 -7.37 20.25
C ILE A 169 7.15 -8.22 21.26
N SER A 170 6.18 -7.64 21.97
CA SER A 170 5.40 -8.35 23.01
C SER A 170 4.57 -9.51 22.45
N LYS A 171 4.11 -9.40 21.21
CA LYS A 171 3.29 -10.40 20.52
C LYS A 171 4.09 -11.49 19.80
N THR A 172 5.41 -11.42 19.81
CA THR A 172 6.28 -12.35 19.09
C THR A 172 7.21 -13.13 20.01
N LYS A 173 7.80 -14.20 19.48
CA LYS A 173 8.80 -15.02 20.20
C LYS A 173 10.23 -14.58 19.92
N ILE A 174 10.45 -13.30 19.66
CA ILE A 174 11.77 -12.79 19.34
C ILE A 174 12.72 -12.98 20.54
N LYS A 175 13.94 -13.44 20.24
CA LYS A 175 14.97 -13.66 21.29
C LYS A 175 15.71 -12.35 21.57
N LEU A 176 15.26 -11.62 22.58
CA LEU A 176 15.87 -10.38 23.00
C LEU A 176 16.82 -10.58 24.18
N LYS A 177 17.92 -9.84 24.18
CA LYS A 177 18.80 -9.62 25.33
C LYS A 177 18.40 -8.35 26.05
N ASP A 178 18.14 -7.27 25.29
CA ASP A 178 17.80 -5.96 25.82
C ASP A 178 17.16 -5.06 24.74
N THR A 179 16.51 -3.97 25.18
CA THR A 179 15.98 -2.92 24.33
C THR A 179 16.47 -1.56 24.82
N PHE A 180 16.89 -0.70 23.91
CA PHE A 180 17.31 0.67 24.20
C PHE A 180 16.46 1.64 23.37
N ILE A 181 15.85 2.58 24.07
CA ILE A 181 15.14 3.69 23.41
C ILE A 181 16.15 4.81 23.26
N TYR A 182 16.27 5.35 22.05
CA TYR A 182 17.16 6.45 21.74
C TYR A 182 16.40 7.64 21.15
N ASP A 183 16.93 8.83 21.40
CA ASP A 183 16.42 10.05 20.78
C ASP A 183 17.05 10.24 19.40
N THR A 184 16.26 10.72 18.44
CA THR A 184 16.72 10.97 17.08
C THR A 184 17.43 12.32 16.93
N ASP A 185 17.43 13.17 17.96
CA ASP A 185 18.23 14.40 17.99
C ASP A 185 19.73 14.07 17.96
N PRO A 186 20.51 14.55 16.97
CA PRO A 186 21.92 14.23 16.83
C PRO A 186 22.76 14.60 18.05
N THR A 187 22.36 15.63 18.81
CA THR A 187 23.08 16.09 20.01
C THR A 187 22.93 15.09 21.16
N LEU A 188 21.77 14.47 21.30
CA LEU A 188 21.49 13.47 22.32
C LEU A 188 21.97 12.07 21.91
N LEU A 189 21.90 11.76 20.63
CA LEU A 189 22.20 10.44 20.09
C LEU A 189 23.65 10.01 20.41
N THR A 190 24.63 10.89 20.24
CA THR A 190 26.04 10.61 20.52
C THR A 190 26.26 10.18 21.97
N ALA A 191 25.71 10.92 22.93
CA ALA A 191 25.82 10.61 24.35
C ALA A 191 25.14 9.28 24.71
N GLN A 192 24.02 8.96 24.05
CA GLN A 192 23.29 7.72 24.26
C GLN A 192 24.05 6.50 23.70
N ILE A 193 24.69 6.63 22.53
CA ILE A 193 25.54 5.60 21.95
C ILE A 193 26.73 5.32 22.87
N GLU A 194 27.41 6.34 23.38
CA GLU A 194 28.50 6.17 24.35
C GLU A 194 28.04 5.42 25.60
N LYS A 195 26.88 5.78 26.15
CA LYS A 195 26.30 5.10 27.33
C LYS A 195 26.04 3.62 27.04
N LEU A 196 25.50 3.31 25.88
CA LEU A 196 25.24 1.94 25.42
C LEU A 196 26.54 1.14 25.32
N THR A 197 27.57 1.72 24.71
CA THR A 197 28.88 1.07 24.55
C THR A 197 29.52 0.77 25.90
N ARG A 198 29.51 1.73 26.84
CA ARG A 198 30.03 1.54 28.19
C ARG A 198 29.25 0.47 28.98
N TYR A 199 27.92 0.38 28.81
CA TYR A 199 27.08 -0.66 29.41
C TYR A 199 27.49 -2.05 28.97
N HIS A 200 27.74 -2.24 27.64
CA HIS A 200 28.18 -3.52 27.13
C HIS A 200 29.58 -3.94 27.56
N GLN A 201 30.52 -3.00 27.61
CA GLN A 201 31.87 -3.28 28.12
C GLN A 201 31.89 -3.73 29.59
N ARG A 202 31.02 -3.18 30.44
CA ARG A 202 30.89 -3.58 31.85
C ARG A 202 30.26 -4.97 32.05
N LYS A 203 29.41 -5.42 31.14
CA LYS A 203 28.80 -6.77 31.21
C LYS A 203 29.67 -7.90 30.63
N GLN A 204 30.78 -7.56 30.01
CA GLN A 204 31.75 -8.54 29.47
C GLN A 204 32.92 -8.81 30.43
N ARG A 205 33.05 -8.01 31.49
CA ARG A 205 33.98 -8.22 32.62
C ARG A 205 33.21 -8.93 33.74
#